data_bb97fc706dfafedfac47411b2760586f
#
_entry.id   bb97fc706dfafedfac47411b2760586f
#
_cell.length_a   1.000
_cell.length_b   1.000
_cell.length_c   1.000
_cell.angle_alpha   90.00
_cell.angle_beta   90.00
_cell.angle_gamma   90.00
#
_symmetry.space_group_name_H-M   'P 1'
#
loop_
_entity.id
_entity.type
_entity.pdbx_description
1 polymer ?
#
loop_
_entity_poly.entity_id
_entity_poly.type
_entity_poly.pdbx_seq_one_letter_code
_entity_poly.pdbx_strand_id
1 'polypeptide(L)'
;MKLSYLPFILKATSLALFEFPMLNAHTAPDCSSYVERGSHNLGVAIDSPQGLVASNIKDCQTKSVIEIAQDLDGLIDRVRNSRTTKEDITGGTFTLSNIGAIGGTVCRPIVFVPEVMIGALGKTQKTPGFNAKGEVIQCHENFFRGFLLQTILKIDRYLRMCVS
;
A
#
# COMPACT_ATOMS: atom_id res chain seq x y z
N MET A 1 0.33 -18.77 13.20
CA MET A 1 0.09 -17.48 12.49
C MET A 1 0.03 -16.37 13.53
N LYS A 2 0.87 -15.34 13.40
CA LYS A 2 0.83 -14.14 14.25
C LYS A 2 0.14 -13.04 13.44
N LEU A 3 -1.05 -12.62 13.84
CA LEU A 3 -1.80 -11.59 13.16
C LEU A 3 -1.14 -10.23 13.41
N SER A 4 -0.59 -9.59 12.36
CA SER A 4 -0.01 -8.24 12.39
C SER A 4 -1.03 -7.19 11.92
N TYR A 5 -0.66 -5.92 11.93
CA TYR A 5 -1.52 -4.83 11.40
C TYR A 5 -1.66 -4.85 9.88
N LEU A 6 -0.66 -5.37 9.17
CA LEU A 6 -0.59 -5.24 7.71
C LEU A 6 -1.76 -5.92 6.97
N PRO A 7 -2.23 -7.12 7.32
CA PRO A 7 -3.42 -7.72 6.70
C PRO A 7 -4.69 -6.86 6.82
N PHE A 8 -4.87 -6.19 7.95
CA PHE A 8 -6.01 -5.28 8.15
C PHE A 8 -5.90 -4.05 7.24
N ILE A 9 -4.69 -3.48 7.13
CA ILE A 9 -4.44 -2.34 6.25
C ILE A 9 -4.62 -2.74 4.78
N LEU A 10 -4.12 -3.91 4.37
CA LEU A 10 -4.32 -4.44 3.02
C LEU A 10 -5.81 -4.59 2.70
N LYS A 11 -6.59 -5.16 3.63
CA LYS A 11 -8.04 -5.29 3.44
C LYS A 11 -8.74 -3.93 3.38
N ALA A 12 -8.39 -3.01 4.27
CA ALA A 12 -8.93 -1.65 4.28
C ALA A 12 -8.58 -0.91 2.96
N THR A 13 -7.35 -1.05 2.47
CA THR A 13 -6.95 -0.52 1.16
C THR A 13 -7.79 -1.12 0.05
N SER A 14 -7.97 -2.44 0.03
CA SER A 14 -8.81 -3.10 -0.96
C SER A 14 -10.27 -2.60 -0.94
N LEU A 15 -10.82 -2.31 0.24
CA LEU A 15 -12.16 -1.72 0.35
C LEU A 15 -12.20 -0.28 -0.18
N ALA A 16 -11.19 0.53 0.14
CA ALA A 16 -11.10 1.91 -0.37
C ALA A 16 -10.95 1.97 -1.90
N LEU A 17 -10.30 0.98 -2.52
CA LEU A 17 -10.16 0.90 -3.98
C LEU A 17 -11.50 0.64 -4.71
N PHE A 18 -12.53 0.13 -4.03
CA PHE A 18 -13.88 0.08 -4.60
C PHE A 18 -14.52 1.48 -4.68
N GLU A 19 -14.21 2.36 -3.74
CA GLU A 19 -14.71 3.75 -3.74
C GLU A 19 -13.89 4.63 -4.69
N PHE A 20 -12.61 4.32 -4.87
CA PHE A 20 -11.67 5.07 -5.70
C PHE A 20 -10.98 4.18 -6.74
N PRO A 21 -11.71 3.59 -7.72
CA PRO A 21 -11.17 2.59 -8.64
C PRO A 21 -10.04 3.13 -9.53
N MET A 22 -10.00 4.43 -9.79
CA MET A 22 -8.91 5.07 -10.54
C MET A 22 -7.53 4.91 -9.87
N LEU A 23 -7.48 4.67 -8.54
CA LEU A 23 -6.24 4.41 -7.82
C LEU A 23 -5.75 2.97 -8.01
N ASN A 24 -6.63 2.07 -8.47
CA ASN A 24 -6.32 0.69 -8.81
C ASN A 24 -6.22 0.53 -10.33
N ALA A 25 -5.32 1.26 -10.94
CA ALA A 25 -5.22 1.33 -12.40
C ALA A 25 -3.77 1.16 -12.87
N HIS A 26 -3.63 0.83 -14.15
CA HIS A 26 -2.36 0.82 -14.85
C HIS A 26 -2.32 1.91 -15.90
N THR A 27 -1.21 2.62 -16.00
CA THR A 27 -0.99 3.61 -17.06
C THR A 27 -0.47 2.94 -18.34
N ALA A 28 -0.81 3.54 -19.49
CA ALA A 28 -0.10 3.26 -20.73
C ALA A 28 1.38 3.71 -20.64
N PRO A 29 2.30 3.11 -21.42
CA PRO A 29 3.72 3.47 -21.38
C PRO A 29 4.00 4.94 -21.71
N ASP A 30 3.17 5.54 -22.56
CA ASP A 30 3.22 6.96 -22.95
C ASP A 30 2.45 7.88 -22.01
N CYS A 31 1.83 7.29 -20.98
CA CYS A 31 1.03 7.99 -19.99
C CYS A 31 -0.17 8.77 -20.57
N SER A 32 -0.62 8.44 -21.76
CA SER A 32 -1.76 9.09 -22.41
C SER A 32 -3.11 8.63 -21.87
N SER A 33 -3.14 7.44 -21.27
CA SER A 33 -4.35 6.80 -20.77
C SER A 33 -4.07 5.91 -19.57
N TYR A 34 -5.11 5.49 -18.89
CA TYR A 34 -5.04 4.49 -17.83
C TYR A 34 -6.18 3.48 -17.97
N VAL A 35 -5.97 2.29 -17.44
CA VAL A 35 -6.95 1.21 -17.41
C VAL A 35 -7.19 0.80 -15.97
N GLU A 36 -8.41 1.00 -15.48
CA GLU A 36 -8.82 0.55 -14.15
C GLU A 36 -8.83 -0.99 -14.09
N ARG A 37 -8.36 -1.53 -12.98
CA ARG A 37 -8.29 -2.98 -12.75
C ARG A 37 -9.38 -3.40 -11.78
N GLY A 38 -10.15 -4.42 -12.15
CA GLY A 38 -11.19 -4.99 -11.30
C GLY A 38 -10.64 -5.89 -10.19
N SER A 39 -9.45 -6.48 -10.38
CA SER A 39 -8.76 -7.25 -9.35
C SER A 39 -7.89 -6.33 -8.48
N HIS A 40 -7.89 -6.58 -7.17
CA HIS A 40 -7.03 -5.85 -6.23
C HIS A 40 -5.82 -6.72 -5.87
N ASN A 41 -4.79 -6.66 -6.70
CA ASN A 41 -3.52 -7.35 -6.48
C ASN A 41 -2.58 -6.42 -5.72
N LEU A 42 -2.59 -6.52 -4.39
CA LEU A 42 -1.90 -5.58 -3.53
C LEU A 42 -0.44 -5.98 -3.32
N GLY A 43 0.46 -5.13 -3.83
CA GLY A 43 1.90 -5.26 -3.66
C GLY A 43 2.35 -4.88 -2.25
N VAL A 44 3.30 -5.63 -1.72
CA VAL A 44 3.99 -5.34 -0.47
C VAL A 44 5.48 -5.36 -0.71
N ALA A 45 6.17 -4.30 -0.28
CA ALA A 45 7.62 -4.25 -0.32
C ALA A 45 8.20 -5.09 0.83
N ILE A 46 8.91 -6.17 0.50
CA ILE A 46 9.48 -7.13 1.45
C ILE A 46 11.00 -7.09 1.32
N ASP A 47 11.68 -6.97 2.46
CA ASP A 47 13.12 -7.04 2.53
C ASP A 47 13.61 -8.49 2.38
N SER A 48 14.62 -8.68 1.52
CA SER A 48 15.22 -9.98 1.22
C SER A 48 16.73 -9.89 1.19
N PRO A 49 17.46 -11.04 1.24
CA PRO A 49 18.93 -11.07 1.11
C PRO A 49 19.45 -10.42 -0.19
N GLN A 50 18.64 -10.41 -1.25
CA GLN A 50 18.99 -9.80 -2.55
C GLN A 50 18.55 -8.34 -2.65
N GLY A 51 17.94 -7.76 -1.61
CA GLY A 51 17.39 -6.40 -1.59
C GLY A 51 15.87 -6.37 -1.48
N LEU A 52 15.29 -5.20 -1.70
CA LEU A 52 13.85 -4.99 -1.59
C LEU A 52 13.10 -5.60 -2.77
N VAL A 53 12.17 -6.50 -2.50
CA VAL A 53 11.31 -7.14 -3.51
C VAL A 53 9.87 -6.69 -3.29
N ALA A 54 9.26 -6.11 -4.33
CA ALA A 54 7.83 -5.84 -4.35
C ALA A 54 7.10 -7.11 -4.82
N SER A 55 6.37 -7.74 -3.91
CA SER A 55 5.57 -8.93 -4.20
C SER A 55 4.12 -8.70 -3.87
N ASN A 56 3.18 -9.34 -4.57
CA ASN A 56 1.78 -9.01 -4.45
C ASN A 56 0.90 -10.19 -4.04
N ILE A 57 -0.12 -9.90 -3.23
CA ILE A 57 -1.19 -10.80 -2.86
C ILE A 57 -2.32 -10.58 -3.87
N LYS A 58 -2.73 -11.66 -4.54
CA LYS A 58 -3.76 -11.61 -5.58
C LYS A 58 -5.16 -11.53 -4.98
N ASP A 59 -6.03 -10.81 -5.70
CA ASP A 59 -7.48 -10.79 -5.46
C ASP A 59 -7.89 -10.50 -4.01
N CYS A 60 -7.23 -9.53 -3.36
CA CYS A 60 -7.52 -9.14 -1.98
C CYS A 60 -8.98 -8.74 -1.75
N GLN A 61 -9.70 -8.30 -2.79
CA GLN A 61 -11.12 -7.93 -2.71
C GLN A 61 -12.01 -9.11 -2.29
N THR A 62 -11.68 -10.32 -2.73
CA THR A 62 -12.46 -11.54 -2.44
C THR A 62 -12.07 -12.23 -1.13
N LYS A 63 -10.90 -11.88 -0.58
CA LYS A 63 -10.30 -12.56 0.58
C LYS A 63 -10.70 -11.91 1.90
N SER A 64 -10.84 -12.73 2.93
CA SER A 64 -10.93 -12.29 4.33
C SER A 64 -9.57 -11.79 4.82
N VAL A 65 -9.56 -11.10 5.96
CA VAL A 65 -8.30 -10.66 6.62
C VAL A 65 -7.42 -11.86 6.99
N ILE A 66 -8.03 -12.99 7.36
CA ILE A 66 -7.30 -14.21 7.73
C ILE A 66 -6.59 -14.82 6.52
N GLU A 67 -7.30 -14.92 5.38
CA GLU A 67 -6.72 -15.43 4.14
C GLU A 67 -5.60 -14.52 3.64
N ILE A 68 -5.78 -13.19 3.70
CA ILE A 68 -4.72 -12.22 3.38
C ILE A 68 -3.49 -12.41 4.30
N ALA A 69 -3.71 -12.67 5.60
CA ALA A 69 -2.62 -12.91 6.53
C ALA A 69 -1.84 -14.19 6.21
N GLN A 70 -2.54 -15.27 5.84
CA GLN A 70 -1.93 -16.55 5.43
C GLN A 70 -1.11 -16.39 4.15
N ASP A 71 -1.67 -15.72 3.14
CA ASP A 71 -0.99 -15.44 1.89
C ASP A 71 0.25 -14.57 2.09
N LEU A 72 0.14 -13.55 2.96
CA LEU A 72 1.25 -12.67 3.31
C LEU A 72 2.38 -13.42 4.00
N ASP A 73 2.07 -14.28 4.99
CA ASP A 73 3.06 -15.10 5.67
C ASP A 73 3.79 -16.02 4.68
N GLY A 74 3.04 -16.69 3.78
CA GLY A 74 3.61 -17.53 2.73
C GLY A 74 4.47 -16.76 1.73
N LEU A 75 4.03 -15.56 1.36
CA LEU A 75 4.76 -14.67 0.46
C LEU A 75 6.09 -14.20 1.08
N ILE A 76 6.06 -13.77 2.34
CA ILE A 76 7.27 -13.38 3.10
C ILE A 76 8.26 -14.54 3.19
N ASP A 77 7.78 -15.76 3.46
CA ASP A 77 8.65 -16.95 3.52
C ASP A 77 9.31 -17.22 2.16
N ARG A 78 8.56 -17.18 1.06
CA ARG A 78 9.11 -17.36 -0.30
C ARG A 78 10.15 -16.30 -0.64
N VAL A 79 9.87 -15.04 -0.36
CA VAL A 79 10.79 -13.93 -0.66
C VAL A 79 12.08 -14.05 0.15
N ARG A 80 12.01 -14.31 1.45
CA ARG A 80 13.18 -14.43 2.33
C ARG A 80 14.06 -15.64 2.00
N ASN A 81 13.46 -16.72 1.52
CA ASN A 81 14.18 -17.93 1.12
C ASN A 81 14.56 -17.95 -0.37
N SER A 82 14.46 -16.81 -1.07
CA SER A 82 14.78 -16.68 -2.50
C SER A 82 14.01 -17.67 -3.40
N ARG A 83 12.77 -18.00 -3.01
CA ARG A 83 11.86 -18.90 -3.74
C ARG A 83 10.71 -18.14 -4.40
N THR A 84 10.91 -16.86 -4.64
CA THR A 84 9.92 -15.98 -5.27
C THR A 84 9.60 -16.45 -6.68
N THR A 85 8.34 -16.61 -7.01
CA THR A 85 7.87 -16.96 -8.35
C THR A 85 7.64 -15.72 -9.20
N LYS A 86 7.52 -15.91 -10.52
CA LYS A 86 7.15 -14.82 -11.44
C LYS A 86 5.78 -14.24 -11.08
N GLU A 87 4.85 -15.08 -10.67
CA GLU A 87 3.49 -14.68 -10.27
C GLU A 87 3.49 -13.81 -9.02
N ASP A 88 4.41 -14.06 -8.07
CA ASP A 88 4.52 -13.25 -6.85
C ASP A 88 4.90 -11.79 -7.14
N ILE A 89 5.65 -11.53 -8.22
CA ILE A 89 6.22 -10.21 -8.54
C ILE A 89 5.55 -9.51 -9.73
N THR A 90 4.62 -10.16 -10.43
CA THR A 90 3.95 -9.59 -11.60
C THR A 90 2.47 -9.34 -11.36
N GLY A 91 1.90 -8.40 -12.12
CA GLY A 91 0.45 -8.16 -12.11
C GLY A 91 -0.07 -7.50 -10.84
N GLY A 92 0.78 -6.83 -10.07
CA GLY A 92 0.36 -5.92 -9.01
C GLY A 92 -0.46 -4.76 -9.58
N THR A 93 -1.41 -4.23 -8.79
CA THR A 93 -2.28 -3.14 -9.22
C THR A 93 -2.18 -1.92 -8.32
N PHE A 94 -1.74 -2.13 -7.08
CA PHE A 94 -1.49 -1.08 -6.09
C PHE A 94 -0.45 -1.60 -5.09
N THR A 95 0.58 -0.83 -4.78
CA THR A 95 1.64 -1.26 -3.86
C THR A 95 1.60 -0.50 -2.54
N LEU A 96 1.84 -1.22 -1.43
CA LEU A 96 2.06 -0.67 -0.10
C LEU A 96 3.51 -0.90 0.34
N SER A 97 4.21 0.20 0.60
CA SER A 97 5.55 0.17 1.20
C SER A 97 5.44 0.35 2.72
N ASN A 98 5.85 -0.65 3.50
CA ASN A 98 5.85 -0.57 4.95
C ASN A 98 7.24 -0.22 5.48
N ILE A 99 7.44 1.05 5.78
CA ILE A 99 8.70 1.58 6.35
C ILE A 99 8.67 1.72 7.87
N GLY A 100 7.58 1.27 8.52
CA GLY A 100 7.39 1.41 9.97
C GLY A 100 8.48 0.76 10.82
N ALA A 101 9.14 -0.27 10.31
CA ALA A 101 10.28 -0.93 10.97
C ALA A 101 11.58 -0.11 10.88
N ILE A 102 11.75 0.67 9.79
CA ILE A 102 12.94 1.50 9.54
C ILE A 102 12.80 2.82 10.29
N GLY A 103 11.59 3.37 10.36
CA GLY A 103 11.28 4.66 10.96
C GLY A 103 11.29 5.79 9.92
N GLY A 104 11.13 7.02 10.41
CA GLY A 104 11.06 8.23 9.56
C GLY A 104 9.69 8.90 9.64
N THR A 105 9.71 10.23 9.54
CA THR A 105 8.51 11.08 9.56
C THR A 105 8.03 11.44 8.16
N VAL A 106 8.89 11.34 7.16
CA VAL A 106 8.57 11.65 5.75
C VAL A 106 9.19 10.58 4.86
N CYS A 107 8.37 9.98 4.01
CA CYS A 107 8.80 9.06 2.97
C CYS A 107 8.20 9.51 1.62
N ARG A 108 9.00 9.38 0.57
CA ARG A 108 8.56 9.56 -0.81
C ARG A 108 8.84 8.27 -1.57
N PRO A 109 7.91 7.33 -1.60
CA PRO A 109 8.09 6.09 -2.34
C PRO A 109 8.07 6.37 -3.86
N ILE A 110 8.74 5.50 -4.62
CA ILE A 110 8.73 5.53 -6.08
C ILE A 110 7.63 4.58 -6.55
N VAL A 111 6.74 5.08 -7.41
CA VAL A 111 5.65 4.28 -7.98
C VAL A 111 6.22 3.22 -8.93
N PHE A 112 5.75 1.99 -8.81
CA PHE A 112 6.12 0.90 -9.71
C PHE A 112 5.27 0.95 -10.98
N VAL A 113 5.88 1.35 -12.11
CA VAL A 113 5.20 1.31 -13.41
C VAL A 113 4.80 -0.14 -13.74
N PRO A 114 3.57 -0.41 -14.19
CA PRO A 114 2.54 0.52 -14.68
C PRO A 114 1.52 1.00 -13.63
N GLU A 115 1.69 0.73 -12.34
CA GLU A 115 0.77 1.18 -11.30
C GLU A 115 0.67 2.72 -11.28
N VAL A 116 -0.48 3.27 -10.92
CA VAL A 116 -0.70 4.72 -10.83
C VAL A 116 -0.37 5.29 -9.46
N MET A 117 -0.37 4.44 -8.43
CA MET A 117 -0.19 4.90 -7.05
C MET A 117 0.57 3.88 -6.21
N ILE A 118 1.31 4.39 -5.22
CA ILE A 118 1.92 3.64 -4.14
C ILE A 118 1.56 4.28 -2.80
N GLY A 119 1.20 3.47 -1.81
CA GLY A 119 1.00 3.91 -0.43
C GLY A 119 2.25 3.64 0.42
N ALA A 120 2.56 4.52 1.36
CA ALA A 120 3.61 4.31 2.34
C ALA A 120 3.04 4.29 3.76
N LEU A 121 3.36 3.25 4.51
CA LEU A 121 3.02 3.09 5.92
C LEU A 121 4.24 3.44 6.77
N GLY A 122 4.13 4.48 7.58
CA GLY A 122 5.15 4.87 8.53
C GLY A 122 5.00 4.15 9.88
N LYS A 123 5.87 4.50 10.81
CA LYS A 123 5.83 3.98 12.18
C LYS A 123 4.68 4.59 12.96
N THR A 124 3.93 3.75 13.69
CA THR A 124 2.99 4.23 14.70
C THR A 124 3.75 4.88 15.83
N GLN A 125 3.48 6.15 16.11
CA GLN A 125 4.12 6.91 17.19
C GLN A 125 3.09 7.45 18.14
N LYS A 126 3.51 7.64 19.40
CA LYS A 126 2.74 8.37 20.38
C LYS A 126 3.01 9.85 20.19
N THR A 127 1.99 10.60 19.84
CA THR A 127 2.07 12.04 19.62
C THR A 127 1.15 12.77 20.59
N PRO A 128 1.51 13.98 21.06
CA PRO A 128 0.56 14.82 21.75
C PRO A 128 -0.50 15.31 20.77
N GLY A 129 -1.76 15.16 21.11
CA GLY A 129 -2.88 15.70 20.36
C GLY A 129 -3.81 16.50 21.30
N PHE A 130 -4.81 17.16 20.72
CA PHE A 130 -5.81 17.89 21.50
C PHE A 130 -7.17 17.19 21.40
N ASN A 131 -7.87 17.04 22.52
CA ASN A 131 -9.25 16.59 22.50
C ASN A 131 -10.21 17.77 22.12
N ALA A 132 -11.51 17.46 22.02
CA ALA A 132 -12.53 18.48 21.72
C ALA A 132 -12.62 19.62 22.75
N LYS A 133 -12.05 19.44 23.96
CA LYS A 133 -11.99 20.45 25.01
C LYS A 133 -10.69 21.26 25.00
N GLY A 134 -9.76 20.99 24.08
CA GLY A 134 -8.47 21.66 24.00
C GLY A 134 -7.41 21.11 24.99
N GLU A 135 -7.69 20.00 25.67
CA GLU A 135 -6.74 19.37 26.60
C GLU A 135 -5.76 18.49 25.82
N VAL A 136 -4.49 18.48 26.25
CA VAL A 136 -3.46 17.62 25.64
C VAL A 136 -3.72 16.17 26.02
N ILE A 137 -3.88 15.34 25.00
CA ILE A 137 -4.03 13.88 25.16
C ILE A 137 -2.94 13.15 24.38
N GLN A 138 -2.65 11.92 24.76
CA GLN A 138 -1.74 11.06 24.04
C GLN A 138 -2.50 10.34 22.91
N CYS A 139 -2.16 10.65 21.67
CA CYS A 139 -2.67 9.97 20.49
C CYS A 139 -1.68 8.93 19.98
N HIS A 140 -2.18 7.87 19.31
CA HIS A 140 -1.37 6.96 18.54
C HIS A 140 -1.63 7.29 17.05
N GLU A 141 -0.67 7.88 16.40
CA GLU A 141 -0.79 8.23 14.98
C GLU A 141 0.04 7.28 14.13
N ASN A 142 -0.61 6.73 13.12
CA ASN A 142 0.04 6.05 12.01
C ASN A 142 0.28 7.05 10.90
N PHE A 143 1.52 7.20 10.50
CA PHE A 143 1.82 8.02 9.36
C PHE A 143 1.54 7.24 8.08
N PHE A 144 0.40 7.50 7.45
CA PHE A 144 0.07 6.98 6.13
C PHE A 144 0.22 8.11 5.09
N ARG A 145 1.02 7.87 4.05
CA ARG A 145 1.05 8.74 2.87
C ARG A 145 0.85 7.92 1.61
N GLY A 146 -0.08 8.37 0.78
CA GLY A 146 -0.21 7.93 -0.60
C GLY A 146 0.58 8.86 -1.52
N PHE A 147 1.28 8.27 -2.50
CA PHE A 147 1.91 9.02 -3.59
C PHE A 147 1.30 8.54 -4.90
N LEU A 148 0.68 9.50 -5.58
CA LEU A 148 0.17 9.33 -6.92
C LEU A 148 1.28 9.66 -7.93
N LEU A 149 1.30 8.97 -9.05
CA LEU A 149 2.10 9.36 -10.22
C LEU A 149 1.51 10.64 -10.84
N GLN A 150 1.74 11.76 -10.17
CA GLN A 150 1.08 13.05 -10.41
C GLN A 150 1.39 13.67 -11.77
N THR A 151 2.44 13.19 -12.44
CA THR A 151 2.93 13.76 -13.71
C THR A 151 2.04 13.38 -14.91
N ILE A 152 1.21 12.36 -14.78
CA ILE A 152 0.58 11.71 -15.93
C ILE A 152 -0.91 12.03 -16.06
N LEU A 153 -1.59 12.21 -14.97
CA LEU A 153 -3.00 12.49 -15.00
C LEU A 153 -3.23 13.87 -14.34
N LYS A 154 -3.81 14.82 -15.05
CA LYS A 154 -4.31 16.11 -14.52
C LYS A 154 -5.39 15.87 -13.45
N ILE A 155 -5.08 15.08 -12.42
CA ILE A 155 -5.97 14.69 -11.33
C ILE A 155 -5.86 15.67 -10.15
N ASP A 156 -5.55 16.91 -10.43
CA ASP A 156 -5.42 17.99 -9.44
C ASP A 156 -6.72 18.22 -8.62
N ARG A 157 -7.84 17.71 -9.11
CA ARG A 157 -9.15 17.99 -8.50
C ARG A 157 -9.56 17.00 -7.40
N TYR A 158 -9.02 15.76 -7.39
CA TYR A 158 -9.42 14.71 -6.44
C TYR A 158 -8.48 14.52 -5.25
N LEU A 159 -7.22 14.93 -5.36
CA LEU A 159 -6.25 14.83 -4.27
C LEU A 159 -6.54 15.73 -3.06
N ARG A 160 -7.30 16.81 -3.26
CA ARG A 160 -7.71 17.68 -2.15
C ARG A 160 -8.74 17.04 -1.21
N MET A 161 -9.42 15.99 -1.65
CA MET A 161 -10.43 15.30 -0.83
C MET A 161 -9.86 14.17 0.05
N CYS A 162 -8.65 13.67 -0.25
CA CYS A 162 -8.02 12.60 0.52
C CYS A 162 -7.00 13.10 1.56
N VAL A 163 -6.79 14.41 1.67
CA VAL A 163 -5.78 15.03 2.56
C VAL A 163 -6.41 15.94 3.62
N SER A 164 -7.73 16.08 3.61
CA SER A 164 -8.48 16.85 4.64
C SER A 164 -8.97 16.00 5.79
#